data_8af99bf2fde89da45d9d8bbbc6580e29
#
_entry.id   8af99bf2fde89da45d9d8bbbc6580e29
#
_cell.length_a   1.000
_cell.length_b   1.000
_cell.length_c   1.000
_cell.angle_alpha   90.00
_cell.angle_beta   90.00
_cell.angle_gamma   90.00
#
_symmetry.space_group_name_H-M   'P 1'
#
loop_
_entity.id
_entity.type
_entity.pdbx_description
1 polymer ?
#
loop_
_entity_poly.entity_id
_entity_poly.type
_entity_poly.pdbx_seq_one_letter_code
_entity_poly.pdbx_strand_id
1 'polypeptide(L)'
;MNIFKVGLMTLVFFAPLSLVLASDYDQSHSVKTIVVQGNASVSVEPDQIHFVIGVDARAPTAGVAYKKVEQKMQQVMAALNQFDIPKKDVQAMDLSISPVVDYERQRQIIGHDAKRNVAVRLMNIDQYGAIMESLGQLDVIRFEKVRLASSQQEELSLQALEAAYKNAEQKARLLAKASGREFVGLIDLKEQGSRAAPVFKARMALASDESSATTSKGSIGVESNILATFEIH
;
A
#
# COMPACT_ATOMS: atom_id res chain seq x y z
N MET A 1 100.00 -38.90 24.63
CA MET A 1 100.59 -38.07 23.80
C MET A 1 99.56 -37.81 22.71
N ASN A 2 98.52 -37.22 23.08
CA ASN A 2 97.28 -37.16 22.25
C ASN A 2 97.17 -35.78 21.61
N ILE A 3 97.04 -35.75 20.32
CA ILE A 3 96.83 -34.55 19.50
C ILE A 3 95.33 -34.44 19.24
N PHE A 4 94.72 -33.48 19.80
CA PHE A 4 93.26 -33.17 19.55
C PHE A 4 93.16 -32.29 18.29
N LYS A 5 92.54 -32.80 17.23
CA LYS A 5 92.11 -32.04 16.07
C LYS A 5 90.79 -31.36 16.33
N VAL A 6 90.84 -30.04 16.32
CA VAL A 6 89.61 -29.22 16.39
C VAL A 6 89.11 -29.02 14.94
N GLY A 7 87.93 -29.57 14.64
CA GLY A 7 87.22 -29.37 13.36
C GLY A 7 86.40 -28.10 13.39
N LEU A 8 86.72 -27.18 12.50
CA LEU A 8 85.94 -25.94 12.30
C LEU A 8 84.69 -26.23 11.45
N MET A 9 83.57 -26.20 12.07
CA MET A 9 82.21 -26.39 11.44
C MET A 9 81.70 -25.05 10.99
N THR A 10 81.74 -24.76 9.68
CA THR A 10 81.20 -23.55 9.07
C THR A 10 79.65 -23.66 8.96
N LEU A 11 78.94 -22.90 9.74
CA LEU A 11 77.52 -22.81 9.70
C LEU A 11 77.09 -21.85 8.58
N VAL A 12 76.57 -22.39 7.46
CA VAL A 12 75.98 -21.58 6.36
C VAL A 12 74.56 -21.21 6.74
N PHE A 13 74.31 -19.91 7.04
CA PHE A 13 73.04 -19.36 7.32
C PHE A 13 72.27 -19.09 6.03
N PHE A 14 71.31 -19.94 5.71
CA PHE A 14 70.43 -19.79 4.56
C PHE A 14 69.28 -18.88 4.99
N ALA A 15 69.27 -17.59 4.64
CA ALA A 15 68.17 -16.66 4.84
C ALA A 15 67.11 -16.95 3.78
N PRO A 16 65.84 -17.21 4.16
CA PRO A 16 64.74 -17.30 3.18
C PRO A 16 64.42 -15.90 2.65
N LEU A 17 64.59 -15.72 1.37
CA LEU A 17 64.16 -14.55 0.60
C LEU A 17 62.63 -14.61 0.54
N SER A 18 61.96 -13.91 1.47
CA SER A 18 60.54 -13.75 1.47
C SER A 18 60.11 -12.86 0.31
N LEU A 19 59.59 -13.50 -0.74
CA LEU A 19 58.95 -12.80 -1.85
C LEU A 19 57.65 -12.15 -1.31
N VAL A 20 57.70 -10.87 -1.01
CA VAL A 20 56.51 -10.06 -0.71
C VAL A 20 55.79 -9.87 -2.04
N LEU A 21 54.78 -10.70 -2.28
CA LEU A 21 53.79 -10.42 -3.30
C LEU A 21 53.05 -9.15 -2.86
N ALA A 22 53.39 -8.02 -3.46
CA ALA A 22 52.56 -6.83 -3.38
C ALA A 22 51.20 -7.20 -4.02
N SER A 23 50.20 -7.45 -3.19
CA SER A 23 48.82 -7.46 -3.63
C SER A 23 48.56 -6.06 -4.18
N ASP A 24 48.32 -5.96 -5.48
CA ASP A 24 47.72 -4.78 -6.07
C ASP A 24 46.42 -4.57 -5.32
N TYR A 25 46.41 -3.61 -4.38
CA TYR A 25 45.23 -3.12 -3.74
C TYR A 25 44.46 -2.38 -4.82
N ASP A 26 43.51 -3.11 -5.43
CA ASP A 26 42.58 -2.55 -6.39
C ASP A 26 41.93 -1.31 -5.71
N GLN A 27 42.39 -0.13 -6.09
CA GLN A 27 41.77 1.12 -5.71
C GLN A 27 40.44 1.16 -6.46
N SER A 28 39.46 0.39 -5.95
CA SER A 28 38.08 0.61 -6.31
C SER A 28 37.81 2.09 -6.02
N HIS A 29 37.71 2.89 -7.05
CA HIS A 29 37.31 4.29 -6.95
C HIS A 29 35.95 4.26 -6.33
N SER A 30 35.86 4.47 -5.01
CA SER A 30 34.58 4.54 -4.33
C SER A 30 33.82 5.74 -4.90
N VAL A 31 32.82 5.43 -5.73
CA VAL A 31 31.93 6.45 -6.30
C VAL A 31 31.28 7.19 -5.15
N LYS A 32 31.47 8.49 -5.08
CA LYS A 32 30.86 9.31 -4.06
C LYS A 32 29.38 9.47 -4.40
N THR A 33 28.52 9.22 -3.43
CA THR A 33 27.07 9.18 -3.66
C THR A 33 26.31 10.02 -2.67
N ILE A 34 25.13 10.48 -3.09
CA ILE A 34 24.08 11.04 -2.25
C ILE A 34 22.89 10.10 -2.33
N VAL A 35 22.36 9.70 -1.18
CA VAL A 35 21.11 8.94 -1.08
C VAL A 35 20.02 9.89 -0.57
N VAL A 36 18.94 10.01 -1.31
CA VAL A 36 17.82 10.88 -0.97
C VAL A 36 16.50 10.16 -1.14
N GLN A 37 15.55 10.52 -0.29
CA GLN A 37 14.16 10.12 -0.46
C GLN A 37 13.41 11.20 -1.25
N GLY A 38 12.75 10.79 -2.34
CA GLY A 38 11.79 11.58 -3.08
C GLY A 38 10.38 11.23 -2.68
N ASN A 39 9.55 12.21 -2.50
CA ASN A 39 8.13 12.03 -2.20
C ASN A 39 7.31 13.07 -2.96
N ALA A 40 6.15 12.64 -3.44
CA ALA A 40 5.18 13.53 -4.05
C ALA A 40 3.76 12.99 -3.82
N SER A 41 2.79 13.90 -3.86
CA SER A 41 1.37 13.59 -3.78
C SER A 41 0.63 14.33 -4.87
N VAL A 42 -0.21 13.60 -5.60
CA VAL A 42 -1.13 14.14 -6.60
C VAL A 42 -2.55 13.96 -6.09
N SER A 43 -3.37 15.00 -6.16
CA SER A 43 -4.75 14.98 -5.65
C SER A 43 -5.74 15.18 -6.78
N VAL A 44 -6.88 14.49 -6.70
CA VAL A 44 -7.99 14.60 -7.63
C VAL A 44 -9.31 14.58 -6.88
N GLU A 45 -10.36 15.14 -7.48
CA GLU A 45 -11.72 14.96 -7.01
C GLU A 45 -12.17 13.52 -7.29
N PRO A 46 -12.76 12.80 -6.31
CA PRO A 46 -13.22 11.44 -6.53
C PRO A 46 -14.41 11.41 -7.50
N ASP A 47 -14.43 10.42 -8.39
CA ASP A 47 -15.50 10.14 -9.34
C ASP A 47 -16.17 8.79 -9.12
N GLN A 48 -15.71 8.02 -8.11
CA GLN A 48 -16.22 6.70 -7.77
C GLN A 48 -16.37 6.52 -6.27
N ILE A 49 -17.35 5.68 -5.88
CA ILE A 49 -17.48 5.14 -4.53
C ILE A 49 -17.39 3.63 -4.59
N HIS A 50 -16.51 3.05 -3.78
CA HIS A 50 -16.46 1.62 -3.52
C HIS A 50 -17.03 1.37 -2.13
N PHE A 51 -18.00 0.48 -2.03
CA PHE A 51 -18.58 0.09 -0.75
C PHE A 51 -18.91 -1.39 -0.70
N VAL A 52 -19.04 -1.92 0.49
CA VAL A 52 -19.39 -3.32 0.73
C VAL A 52 -20.69 -3.39 1.50
N ILE A 53 -21.61 -4.20 1.01
CA ILE A 53 -22.87 -4.52 1.65
C ILE A 53 -22.73 -5.91 2.27
N GLY A 54 -22.97 -6.03 3.57
CA GLY A 54 -23.03 -7.30 4.27
C GLY A 54 -24.48 -7.73 4.48
N VAL A 55 -24.76 -8.98 4.16
CA VAL A 55 -26.05 -9.64 4.42
C VAL A 55 -25.81 -10.80 5.37
N ASP A 56 -26.61 -10.90 6.42
CA ASP A 56 -26.51 -12.01 7.37
C ASP A 56 -27.87 -12.55 7.78
N ALA A 57 -27.86 -13.82 8.19
CA ALA A 57 -29.02 -14.47 8.74
C ALA A 57 -28.63 -15.54 9.73
N ARG A 58 -29.38 -15.65 10.82
CA ARG A 58 -29.28 -16.72 11.79
C ARG A 58 -30.44 -17.70 11.65
N ALA A 59 -30.15 -18.99 11.80
CA ALA A 59 -31.15 -20.04 11.79
C ALA A 59 -30.72 -21.26 12.61
N PRO A 60 -31.65 -22.15 12.99
CA PRO A 60 -31.31 -23.37 13.74
C PRO A 60 -30.35 -24.30 13.00
N THR A 61 -30.38 -24.35 11.67
CA THR A 61 -29.50 -25.19 10.85
C THR A 61 -28.77 -24.38 9.79
N ALA A 62 -27.59 -24.85 9.39
CA ALA A 62 -26.75 -24.24 8.34
C ALA A 62 -27.52 -24.08 7.03
N GLY A 63 -28.30 -25.08 6.61
CA GLY A 63 -29.06 -25.02 5.35
C GLY A 63 -30.19 -23.99 5.37
N VAL A 64 -30.84 -23.76 6.51
CA VAL A 64 -31.86 -22.70 6.64
C VAL A 64 -31.21 -21.32 6.70
N ALA A 65 -30.08 -21.18 7.40
CA ALA A 65 -29.32 -19.93 7.42
C ALA A 65 -28.84 -19.54 6.00
N TYR A 66 -28.30 -20.49 5.25
CA TYR A 66 -27.92 -20.34 3.86
C TYR A 66 -29.08 -19.81 2.98
N LYS A 67 -30.23 -20.50 3.01
CA LYS A 67 -31.38 -20.09 2.20
C LYS A 67 -31.85 -18.68 2.52
N LYS A 68 -31.85 -18.30 3.79
CA LYS A 68 -32.23 -16.94 4.22
C LYS A 68 -31.25 -15.88 3.69
N VAL A 69 -29.94 -16.13 3.73
CA VAL A 69 -28.95 -15.20 3.20
C VAL A 69 -29.09 -15.06 1.69
N GLU A 70 -29.32 -16.16 0.95
CA GLU A 70 -29.53 -16.10 -0.50
C GLU A 70 -30.79 -15.31 -0.88
N GLN A 71 -31.88 -15.46 -0.13
CA GLN A 71 -33.10 -14.66 -0.36
C GLN A 71 -32.85 -13.18 -0.14
N LYS A 72 -32.16 -12.80 0.94
CA LYS A 72 -31.79 -11.40 1.20
C LYS A 72 -30.83 -10.87 0.12
N MET A 73 -29.88 -11.69 -0.30
CA MET A 73 -28.96 -11.32 -1.37
C MET A 73 -29.69 -11.02 -2.68
N GLN A 74 -30.71 -11.81 -3.03
CA GLN A 74 -31.56 -11.53 -4.20
C GLN A 74 -32.26 -10.18 -4.10
N GLN A 75 -32.75 -9.81 -2.90
CA GLN A 75 -33.37 -8.49 -2.65
C GLN A 75 -32.36 -7.35 -2.83
N VAL A 76 -31.14 -7.51 -2.30
CA VAL A 76 -30.02 -6.54 -2.51
C VAL A 76 -29.73 -6.38 -3.99
N MET A 77 -29.58 -7.49 -4.71
CA MET A 77 -29.29 -7.46 -6.15
C MET A 77 -30.42 -6.81 -6.95
N ALA A 78 -31.68 -7.07 -6.58
CA ALA A 78 -32.84 -6.44 -7.20
C ALA A 78 -32.88 -4.92 -6.95
N ALA A 79 -32.53 -4.47 -5.73
CA ALA A 79 -32.43 -3.04 -5.42
C ALA A 79 -31.29 -2.36 -6.21
N LEU A 80 -30.12 -2.98 -6.27
CA LEU A 80 -28.97 -2.45 -7.03
C LEU A 80 -29.25 -2.37 -8.55
N ASN A 81 -30.00 -3.32 -9.10
CA ASN A 81 -30.38 -3.32 -10.52
C ASN A 81 -31.25 -2.12 -10.93
N GLN A 82 -31.92 -1.45 -9.99
CA GLN A 82 -32.72 -0.24 -10.27
C GLN A 82 -31.86 0.99 -10.57
N PHE A 83 -30.55 0.94 -10.25
CA PHE A 83 -29.61 2.04 -10.42
C PHE A 83 -28.66 1.85 -11.63
N ASP A 84 -28.97 0.92 -12.53
CA ASP A 84 -28.18 0.65 -13.74
C ASP A 84 -26.68 0.37 -13.48
N ILE A 85 -26.35 -0.18 -12.31
CA ILE A 85 -24.98 -0.53 -11.98
C ILE A 85 -24.55 -1.73 -12.83
N PRO A 86 -23.48 -1.62 -13.64
CA PRO A 86 -23.02 -2.71 -14.48
C PRO A 86 -22.68 -3.97 -13.66
N LYS A 87 -23.03 -5.15 -14.15
CA LYS A 87 -22.75 -6.43 -13.43
C LYS A 87 -21.28 -6.62 -13.07
N LYS A 88 -20.35 -6.13 -13.90
CA LYS A 88 -18.91 -6.15 -13.63
C LYS A 88 -18.50 -5.34 -12.39
N ASP A 89 -19.33 -4.38 -11.98
CA ASP A 89 -19.10 -3.47 -10.87
C ASP A 89 -19.80 -3.92 -9.58
N VAL A 90 -20.49 -5.09 -9.62
CA VAL A 90 -21.13 -5.74 -8.49
C VAL A 90 -20.55 -7.13 -8.31
N GLN A 91 -19.76 -7.33 -7.28
CA GLN A 91 -19.08 -8.60 -7.01
C GLN A 91 -19.62 -9.22 -5.73
N ALA A 92 -20.33 -10.35 -5.86
CA ALA A 92 -20.67 -11.18 -4.70
C ALA A 92 -19.39 -11.85 -4.17
N MET A 93 -19.15 -11.70 -2.87
CA MET A 93 -18.02 -12.30 -2.19
C MET A 93 -18.39 -13.69 -1.61
N ASP A 94 -17.41 -14.33 -0.98
CA ASP A 94 -17.60 -15.66 -0.42
C ASP A 94 -18.69 -15.69 0.68
N LEU A 95 -19.43 -16.80 0.70
CA LEU A 95 -20.36 -17.11 1.75
C LEU A 95 -19.61 -17.75 2.93
N SER A 96 -19.87 -17.27 4.14
CA SER A 96 -19.38 -17.87 5.39
C SER A 96 -20.55 -18.38 6.20
N ILE A 97 -20.47 -19.63 6.67
CA ILE A 97 -21.44 -20.21 7.60
C ILE A 97 -20.68 -20.72 8.82
N SER A 98 -21.06 -20.26 10.00
CA SER A 98 -20.43 -20.64 11.26
C SER A 98 -21.47 -21.05 12.32
N PRO A 99 -21.18 -22.03 13.18
CA PRO A 99 -22.05 -22.40 14.28
C PRO A 99 -22.02 -21.30 15.34
N VAL A 100 -23.19 -21.05 15.93
CA VAL A 100 -23.35 -20.18 17.11
C VAL A 100 -23.32 -21.08 18.35
N VAL A 101 -22.32 -20.86 19.19
CA VAL A 101 -22.07 -21.67 20.38
C VAL A 101 -22.49 -20.90 21.62
N ASP A 102 -23.32 -21.53 22.46
CA ASP A 102 -23.62 -21.04 23.79
C ASP A 102 -22.53 -21.50 24.78
N TYR A 103 -21.71 -20.57 25.23
CA TYR A 103 -20.61 -20.86 26.15
C TYR A 103 -21.06 -21.09 27.60
N GLU A 104 -22.25 -20.62 27.96
CA GLU A 104 -22.83 -20.83 29.31
C GLU A 104 -23.46 -22.20 29.44
N ARG A 105 -23.90 -22.79 28.33
CA ARG A 105 -24.55 -24.12 28.26
C ARG A 105 -23.61 -25.19 27.66
N GLN A 106 -22.50 -25.44 28.29
CA GLN A 106 -21.56 -26.51 27.91
C GLN A 106 -21.15 -26.52 26.42
N ARG A 107 -21.03 -25.30 25.82
CA ARG A 107 -20.69 -25.12 24.40
C ARG A 107 -21.67 -25.79 23.42
N GLN A 108 -22.94 -25.80 23.73
CA GLN A 108 -23.95 -26.31 22.79
C GLN A 108 -24.08 -25.39 21.59
N ILE A 109 -24.23 -25.99 20.40
CA ILE A 109 -24.56 -25.23 19.18
C ILE A 109 -26.04 -24.87 19.24
N ILE A 110 -26.33 -23.58 19.30
CA ILE A 110 -27.71 -23.03 19.40
C ILE A 110 -28.23 -22.49 18.06
N GLY A 111 -27.43 -22.55 17.01
CA GLY A 111 -27.81 -22.12 15.67
C GLY A 111 -26.62 -21.97 14.76
N HIS A 112 -26.85 -21.42 13.58
CA HIS A 112 -25.84 -21.11 12.58
C HIS A 112 -26.03 -19.70 12.04
N ASP A 113 -24.93 -18.95 11.94
CA ASP A 113 -24.88 -17.67 11.26
C ASP A 113 -24.35 -17.87 9.85
N ALA A 114 -25.10 -17.40 8.86
CA ALA A 114 -24.62 -17.29 7.48
C ALA A 114 -24.41 -15.82 7.15
N LYS A 115 -23.30 -15.51 6.49
CA LYS A 115 -22.91 -14.15 6.10
C LYS A 115 -22.42 -14.14 4.67
N ARG A 116 -22.83 -13.14 3.90
CA ARG A 116 -22.36 -12.90 2.55
C ARG A 116 -22.19 -11.42 2.31
N ASN A 117 -21.11 -11.04 1.66
CA ASN A 117 -20.80 -9.66 1.31
C ASN A 117 -20.92 -9.46 -0.20
N VAL A 118 -21.28 -8.23 -0.59
CA VAL A 118 -21.27 -7.75 -1.97
C VAL A 118 -20.41 -6.50 -2.01
N ALA A 119 -19.37 -6.51 -2.85
CA ALA A 119 -18.60 -5.32 -3.17
C ALA A 119 -19.25 -4.61 -4.36
N VAL A 120 -19.44 -3.32 -4.25
CA VAL A 120 -20.03 -2.47 -5.28
C VAL A 120 -19.08 -1.35 -5.62
N ARG A 121 -18.84 -1.15 -6.92
CA ARG A 121 -18.17 0.01 -7.47
C ARG A 121 -19.19 0.90 -8.16
N LEU A 122 -19.42 2.07 -7.61
CA LEU A 122 -20.36 3.06 -8.13
C LEU A 122 -19.59 4.16 -8.85
N MET A 123 -19.85 4.32 -10.16
CA MET A 123 -19.19 5.31 -11.01
C MET A 123 -19.84 6.70 -10.91
N ASN A 124 -21.09 6.76 -10.51
CA ASN A 124 -21.81 8.02 -10.29
C ASN A 124 -22.04 8.25 -8.78
N ILE A 125 -21.19 9.06 -8.19
CA ILE A 125 -21.25 9.35 -6.73
C ILE A 125 -22.60 9.93 -6.31
N ASP A 126 -23.27 10.71 -7.15
CA ASP A 126 -24.52 11.39 -6.81
C ASP A 126 -25.69 10.40 -6.56
N GLN A 127 -25.59 9.18 -7.11
CA GLN A 127 -26.58 8.12 -6.85
C GLN A 127 -26.41 7.44 -5.48
N TYR A 128 -25.29 7.65 -4.79
CA TYR A 128 -24.97 6.94 -3.56
C TYR A 128 -26.04 7.11 -2.49
N GLY A 129 -26.55 8.33 -2.29
CA GLY A 129 -27.61 8.61 -1.31
C GLY A 129 -28.89 7.81 -1.59
N ALA A 130 -29.36 7.81 -2.84
CA ALA A 130 -30.57 7.08 -3.25
C ALA A 130 -30.39 5.55 -3.13
N ILE A 131 -29.21 5.03 -3.41
CA ILE A 131 -28.87 3.62 -3.22
C ILE A 131 -28.92 3.27 -1.72
N MET A 132 -28.33 4.11 -0.86
CA MET A 132 -28.35 3.87 0.58
C MET A 132 -29.76 3.90 1.15
N GLU A 133 -30.62 4.80 0.68
CA GLU A 133 -32.02 4.87 1.06
C GLU A 133 -32.79 3.61 0.63
N SER A 134 -32.64 3.20 -0.63
CA SER A 134 -33.29 1.98 -1.16
C SER A 134 -32.85 0.71 -0.41
N LEU A 135 -31.57 0.57 -0.13
CA LEU A 135 -31.03 -0.57 0.60
C LEU A 135 -31.39 -0.52 2.10
N GLY A 136 -31.51 0.67 2.67
CA GLY A 136 -31.92 0.87 4.07
C GLY A 136 -33.34 0.42 4.39
N GLN A 137 -34.18 0.26 3.35
CA GLN A 137 -35.53 -0.30 3.50
C GLN A 137 -35.54 -1.84 3.62
N LEU A 138 -34.40 -2.49 3.32
CA LEU A 138 -34.27 -3.93 3.44
C LEU A 138 -33.81 -4.30 4.86
N ASP A 139 -34.52 -5.21 5.50
CA ASP A 139 -34.13 -5.72 6.82
C ASP A 139 -32.77 -6.40 6.76
N VAL A 140 -31.87 -5.99 7.66
CA VAL A 140 -30.61 -6.68 7.93
C VAL A 140 -29.54 -6.49 6.84
N ILE A 141 -29.23 -5.24 6.53
CA ILE A 141 -28.07 -4.88 5.72
C ILE A 141 -27.05 -4.16 6.59
N ARG A 142 -25.79 -4.54 6.44
CA ARG A 142 -24.66 -3.82 7.00
C ARG A 142 -23.90 -3.13 5.89
N PHE A 143 -23.65 -1.84 6.08
CA PHE A 143 -22.75 -1.10 5.20
C PHE A 143 -21.34 -1.16 5.78
N GLU A 144 -20.41 -1.66 4.99
CA GLU A 144 -19.01 -1.80 5.39
C GLU A 144 -18.11 -1.08 4.37
N LYS A 145 -16.98 -0.54 4.84
CA LYS A 145 -15.86 -0.08 3.99
C LYS A 145 -16.26 0.85 2.84
N VAL A 146 -16.90 1.97 3.15
CA VAL A 146 -17.11 3.01 2.15
C VAL A 146 -15.80 3.72 1.85
N ARG A 147 -15.42 3.80 0.57
CA ARG A 147 -14.20 4.45 0.11
C ARG A 147 -14.46 5.23 -1.17
N LEU A 148 -14.06 6.49 -1.17
CA LEU A 148 -13.97 7.30 -2.37
C LEU A 148 -12.77 6.84 -3.21
N ALA A 149 -12.92 6.83 -4.53
CA ALA A 149 -11.90 6.40 -5.48
C ALA A 149 -11.92 7.29 -6.74
N SER A 150 -10.92 7.13 -7.58
CA SER A 150 -10.89 7.76 -8.91
C SER A 150 -10.71 6.71 -9.99
N SER A 151 -11.39 6.90 -11.12
CA SER A 151 -11.17 6.12 -12.33
C SER A 151 -9.75 6.30 -12.89
N GLN A 152 -9.10 7.43 -12.58
CA GLN A 152 -7.74 7.78 -13.00
C GLN A 152 -6.66 7.34 -12.01
N GLN A 153 -6.96 6.42 -11.09
CA GLN A 153 -6.06 6.00 -10.01
C GLN A 153 -4.67 5.57 -10.52
N GLU A 154 -4.62 4.84 -11.63
CA GLU A 154 -3.38 4.36 -12.23
C GLU A 154 -2.56 5.52 -12.82
N GLU A 155 -3.19 6.39 -13.57
CA GLU A 155 -2.55 7.58 -14.15
C GLU A 155 -2.00 8.50 -13.05
N LEU A 156 -2.78 8.74 -12.00
CA LEU A 156 -2.35 9.53 -10.85
C LEU A 156 -1.16 8.89 -10.12
N SER A 157 -1.10 7.57 -10.06
CA SER A 157 0.04 6.85 -9.48
C SER A 157 1.32 7.08 -10.27
N LEU A 158 1.24 7.04 -11.60
CA LEU A 158 2.38 7.33 -12.48
C LEU A 158 2.83 8.79 -12.37
N GLN A 159 1.89 9.73 -12.34
CA GLN A 159 2.19 11.15 -12.14
C GLN A 159 2.86 11.42 -10.78
N ALA A 160 2.38 10.78 -9.71
CA ALA A 160 2.97 10.90 -8.39
C ALA A 160 4.39 10.31 -8.35
N LEU A 161 4.61 9.18 -9.02
CA LEU A 161 5.92 8.54 -9.12
C LEU A 161 6.94 9.42 -9.86
N GLU A 162 6.54 9.99 -10.99
CA GLU A 162 7.39 10.93 -11.74
C GLU A 162 7.73 12.18 -10.91
N ALA A 163 6.75 12.73 -10.23
CA ALA A 163 6.94 13.89 -9.35
C ALA A 163 7.86 13.56 -8.16
N ALA A 164 7.77 12.35 -7.60
CA ALA A 164 8.64 11.88 -6.53
C ALA A 164 10.10 11.77 -7.01
N TYR A 165 10.32 11.25 -8.23
CA TYR A 165 11.66 11.22 -8.83
C TYR A 165 12.23 12.64 -9.02
N LYS A 166 11.46 13.56 -9.60
CA LYS A 166 11.89 14.95 -9.77
C LYS A 166 12.23 15.62 -8.42
N ASN A 167 11.46 15.32 -7.38
CA ASN A 167 11.75 15.81 -6.03
C ASN A 167 13.06 15.25 -5.47
N ALA A 168 13.35 13.94 -5.65
CA ALA A 168 14.61 13.34 -5.25
C ALA A 168 15.80 13.97 -5.99
N GLU A 169 15.70 14.13 -7.31
CA GLU A 169 16.73 14.73 -8.13
C GLU A 169 17.03 16.18 -7.70
N GLN A 170 16.00 17.00 -7.45
CA GLN A 170 16.17 18.36 -6.97
C GLN A 170 16.89 18.40 -5.61
N LYS A 171 16.53 17.50 -4.69
CA LYS A 171 17.22 17.37 -3.38
C LYS A 171 18.69 17.01 -3.56
N ALA A 172 18.97 16.03 -4.44
CA ALA A 172 20.34 15.59 -4.69
C ALA A 172 21.20 16.72 -5.29
N ARG A 173 20.67 17.45 -6.28
CA ARG A 173 21.36 18.63 -6.89
C ARG A 173 21.62 19.72 -5.83
N LEU A 174 20.65 20.00 -4.96
CA LEU A 174 20.82 20.98 -3.88
C LEU A 174 21.93 20.56 -2.91
N LEU A 175 21.93 19.30 -2.48
CA LEU A 175 22.92 18.74 -1.54
C LEU A 175 24.32 18.68 -2.16
N ALA A 176 24.45 18.29 -3.44
CA ALA A 176 25.72 18.31 -4.17
C ALA A 176 26.30 19.74 -4.18
N LYS A 177 25.50 20.71 -4.58
CA LYS A 177 25.91 22.14 -4.58
C LYS A 177 26.30 22.63 -3.20
N ALA A 178 25.51 22.31 -2.17
CA ALA A 178 25.78 22.73 -0.79
C ALA A 178 27.06 22.11 -0.21
N SER A 179 27.47 20.91 -0.69
CA SER A 179 28.69 20.24 -0.30
C SER A 179 29.92 20.61 -1.17
N GLY A 180 29.77 21.59 -2.09
CA GLY A 180 30.84 21.98 -3.01
C GLY A 180 31.17 20.91 -4.07
N ARG A 181 30.19 20.06 -4.44
CA ARG A 181 30.32 18.96 -5.38
C ARG A 181 29.42 19.16 -6.59
N GLU A 182 29.76 18.46 -7.68
CA GLU A 182 28.96 18.43 -8.88
C GLU A 182 28.02 17.22 -8.88
N PHE A 183 26.78 17.42 -9.28
CA PHE A 183 25.79 16.37 -9.50
C PHE A 183 26.07 15.70 -10.84
N VAL A 184 26.19 14.36 -10.86
CA VAL A 184 26.46 13.59 -12.09
C VAL A 184 25.19 12.95 -12.62
N GLY A 185 24.58 12.05 -11.85
CA GLY A 185 23.41 11.33 -12.32
C GLY A 185 22.92 10.24 -11.38
N LEU A 186 21.88 9.53 -11.80
CA LEU A 186 21.28 8.42 -11.07
C LEU A 186 22.14 7.16 -11.15
N ILE A 187 22.39 6.51 -10.02
CA ILE A 187 23.03 5.20 -9.91
C ILE A 187 22.01 4.09 -9.60
N ASP A 188 21.13 4.31 -8.60
CA ASP A 188 20.17 3.33 -8.15
C ASP A 188 18.85 4.00 -7.79
N LEU A 189 17.75 3.32 -8.11
CA LEU A 189 16.38 3.79 -7.84
C LEU A 189 15.54 2.65 -7.31
N LYS A 190 14.93 2.88 -6.14
CA LYS A 190 14.01 1.94 -5.51
C LYS A 190 12.68 2.60 -5.22
N GLU A 191 11.62 2.07 -5.79
CA GLU A 191 10.28 2.44 -5.41
C GLU A 191 9.94 1.84 -4.04
N GLN A 192 9.49 2.68 -3.11
CA GLN A 192 9.08 2.27 -1.77
C GLN A 192 7.57 2.05 -1.65
N GLY A 193 6.90 2.06 -2.78
CA GLY A 193 5.47 1.86 -2.93
C GLY A 193 4.68 3.17 -3.00
N SER A 194 3.51 3.08 -3.63
CA SER A 194 2.53 4.15 -3.67
C SER A 194 1.31 3.77 -2.82
N ARG A 195 0.71 4.74 -2.15
CA ARG A 195 -0.50 4.55 -1.35
C ARG A 195 -1.55 5.56 -1.78
N ALA A 196 -2.76 5.07 -2.03
CA ALA A 196 -3.92 5.94 -2.07
C ALA A 196 -4.24 6.36 -0.63
N ALA A 197 -4.08 7.63 -0.33
CA ALA A 197 -4.43 8.20 0.96
C ALA A 197 -5.54 9.24 0.79
N PRO A 198 -6.55 9.26 1.65
CA PRO A 198 -7.48 10.37 1.68
C PRO A 198 -6.71 11.64 2.09
N VAL A 199 -6.61 12.61 1.20
CA VAL A 199 -6.01 13.90 1.52
C VAL A 199 -7.10 14.78 2.10
N PHE A 200 -7.21 14.81 3.41
CA PHE A 200 -7.96 15.84 4.11
C PHE A 200 -7.17 17.16 4.02
N LYS A 201 -7.36 17.90 2.95
CA LYS A 201 -7.02 19.33 3.00
C LYS A 201 -8.05 19.95 3.95
N ALA A 202 -7.68 20.07 5.22
CA ALA A 202 -8.36 20.96 6.13
C ALA A 202 -8.25 22.37 5.54
N ARG A 203 -9.22 22.77 4.71
CA ARG A 203 -9.50 24.18 4.49
C ARG A 203 -9.98 24.68 5.85
N MET A 204 -9.10 25.33 6.59
CA MET A 204 -9.51 26.35 7.53
C MET A 204 -10.18 27.46 6.69
N ALA A 205 -11.43 27.24 6.32
CA ALA A 205 -12.33 28.30 5.97
C ALA A 205 -12.64 29.01 7.28
N LEU A 206 -12.00 30.16 7.48
CA LEU A 206 -12.49 31.15 8.40
C LEU A 206 -13.97 31.35 8.07
N ALA A 207 -14.80 31.06 9.05
CA ALA A 207 -16.25 31.15 8.98
C ALA A 207 -16.68 32.55 8.56
N SER A 208 -17.58 32.60 7.59
CA SER A 208 -18.77 33.44 7.55
C SER A 208 -19.58 32.99 6.34
N ASP A 209 -20.58 32.23 6.57
CA ASP A 209 -21.97 32.34 6.19
C ASP A 209 -22.64 30.98 6.33
N GLU A 210 -23.64 30.98 7.20
CA GLU A 210 -24.63 29.92 7.29
C GLU A 210 -25.37 29.78 5.96
N SER A 211 -25.44 28.58 5.51
CA SER A 211 -26.47 27.90 4.72
C SER A 211 -25.91 27.14 3.53
N SER A 212 -26.02 25.92 3.66
CA SER A 212 -25.91 24.75 2.79
C SER A 212 -24.77 23.81 3.21
N ALA A 213 -25.15 22.77 3.94
CA ALA A 213 -24.34 21.57 4.11
C ALA A 213 -24.25 20.86 2.74
N THR A 214 -23.59 21.51 1.79
CA THR A 214 -23.21 20.88 0.54
C THR A 214 -22.06 19.95 0.88
N THR A 215 -22.30 18.67 0.83
CA THR A 215 -21.31 17.62 1.01
C THR A 215 -20.13 17.89 0.06
N SER A 216 -19.09 18.52 0.59
CA SER A 216 -17.86 18.70 -0.17
C SER A 216 -17.30 17.31 -0.49
N LYS A 217 -17.21 16.95 -1.76
CA LYS A 217 -16.71 15.63 -2.22
C LYS A 217 -15.28 15.34 -1.75
N GLY A 218 -14.62 16.33 -1.14
CA GLY A 218 -13.24 16.21 -0.69
C GLY A 218 -12.27 15.97 -1.86
N SER A 219 -11.03 15.66 -1.55
CA SER A 219 -10.06 15.20 -2.54
C SER A 219 -9.39 13.91 -2.06
N ILE A 220 -9.13 13.00 -2.98
CA ILE A 220 -8.30 11.84 -2.75
C ILE A 220 -6.92 12.11 -3.33
N GLY A 221 -5.88 11.61 -2.67
CA GLY A 221 -4.51 11.75 -3.13
C GLY A 221 -3.86 10.40 -3.36
N VAL A 222 -2.95 10.37 -4.31
CA VAL A 222 -2.00 9.28 -4.48
C VAL A 222 -0.64 9.81 -4.08
N GLU A 223 -0.01 9.15 -3.12
CA GLU A 223 1.33 9.47 -2.66
C GLU A 223 2.30 8.41 -3.15
N SER A 224 3.42 8.84 -3.72
CA SER A 224 4.52 7.96 -4.12
C SER A 224 5.79 8.34 -3.38
N ASN A 225 6.54 7.31 -2.99
CA ASN A 225 7.81 7.44 -2.28
C ASN A 225 8.86 6.60 -2.99
N ILE A 226 10.03 7.20 -3.22
CA ILE A 226 11.19 6.53 -3.80
C ILE A 226 12.44 6.78 -2.96
N LEU A 227 13.39 5.87 -3.05
CA LEU A 227 14.75 6.05 -2.57
C LEU A 227 15.67 6.07 -3.79
N ALA A 228 16.43 7.14 -3.97
CA ALA A 228 17.34 7.30 -5.09
C ALA A 228 18.77 7.56 -4.62
N THR A 229 19.72 6.93 -5.28
CA THR A 229 21.15 7.12 -5.09
C THR A 229 21.73 7.80 -6.33
N PHE A 230 22.34 8.95 -6.13
CA PHE A 230 22.97 9.75 -7.19
C PHE A 230 24.48 9.84 -6.98
N GLU A 231 25.19 9.85 -8.09
CA GLU A 231 26.64 10.08 -8.13
C GLU A 231 26.93 11.58 -8.04
N ILE A 232 28.01 11.90 -7.32
CA ILE A 232 28.55 13.26 -7.17
C ILE A 232 30.08 13.25 -7.30
N HIS A 233 30.65 14.30 -7.84
CA HIS A 233 32.09 14.53 -7.95
C HIS A 233 32.57 15.72 -7.15
#